data_dc315da1a99d467d16579013f48a8375
#
_entry.id   dc315da1a99d467d16579013f48a8375
#
_cell.length_a   1.000
_cell.length_b   1.000
_cell.length_c   1.000
_cell.angle_alpha   90.00
_cell.angle_beta   90.00
_cell.angle_gamma   90.00
#
_symmetry.space_group_name_H-M   'P 1'
#
loop_
_entity.id
_entity.type
_entity.pdbx_description
1 polymer ?
#
loop_
_entity_poly.entity_id
_entity_poly.type
_entity_poly.pdbx_seq_one_letter_code
_entity_poly.pdbx_strand_id
1 'polypeptide(L)'
;RQLYRTVTGSETLAWGLYAGARLRDLRLMFASYPITPASPLLHSLSRFKDKGVVTFQAEDEIAAICAAIGAAYAGGLGVTSSSGPGIALKTEAMGLAISTELPLVIVNVQRGGPSTGLPTKTEQADLNQAVYGRNGDAPLPVLAAASPADCFDRAIEAVDLATRFMTPVMLLSDGYICLLYTSDAADEV
;
A
#
# COMPACT_ATOMS: atom_id res chain seq x y z
N ARG A 1 31.52 5.92 11.36
CA ARG A 1 31.08 6.04 9.95
C ARG A 1 29.69 5.43 9.90
N GLN A 2 28.66 6.22 9.68
CA GLN A 2 27.32 5.71 9.39
C GLN A 2 27.31 5.12 7.98
N LEU A 3 26.69 3.96 7.81
CA LEU A 3 26.49 3.31 6.51
C LEU A 3 25.15 3.77 5.95
N TYR A 4 25.16 4.43 4.81
CA TYR A 4 23.97 4.85 4.07
C TYR A 4 23.72 3.92 2.90
N ARG A 5 22.45 3.78 2.53
CA ARG A 5 22.02 3.04 1.34
C ARG A 5 21.03 3.89 0.57
N THR A 6 21.23 3.99 -0.72
CA THR A 6 20.24 4.59 -1.62
C THR A 6 19.08 3.64 -1.82
N VAL A 7 17.86 4.11 -1.64
CA VAL A 7 16.63 3.31 -1.70
C VAL A 7 15.51 4.08 -2.42
N THR A 8 14.53 3.34 -2.93
CA THR A 8 13.26 3.89 -3.40
C THR A 8 12.16 3.66 -2.37
N GLY A 9 11.11 4.49 -2.39
CA GLY A 9 9.95 4.28 -1.53
C GLY A 9 9.25 2.94 -1.78
N SER A 10 9.27 2.40 -3.01
CA SER A 10 8.72 1.07 -3.29
C SER A 10 9.49 -0.06 -2.58
N GLU A 11 10.82 0.07 -2.48
CA GLU A 11 11.64 -0.91 -1.74
C GLU A 11 11.38 -0.83 -0.23
N THR A 12 11.35 0.38 0.32
CA THR A 12 11.14 0.59 1.76
C THR A 12 9.70 0.26 2.19
N LEU A 13 8.69 0.54 1.36
CA LEU A 13 7.32 0.04 1.56
C LEU A 13 7.29 -1.49 1.63
N ALA A 14 7.97 -2.18 0.71
CA ALA A 14 8.02 -3.65 0.71
C ALA A 14 8.67 -4.19 1.99
N TRP A 15 9.76 -3.57 2.44
CA TRP A 15 10.45 -3.96 3.68
C TRP A 15 9.58 -3.69 4.91
N GLY A 16 8.93 -2.53 4.98
CA GLY A 16 8.06 -2.15 6.09
C GLY A 16 6.82 -3.04 6.19
N LEU A 17 6.16 -3.34 5.07
CA LEU A 17 5.02 -4.26 5.02
C LEU A 17 5.42 -5.67 5.49
N TYR A 18 6.57 -6.17 5.02
CA TYR A 18 7.09 -7.47 5.46
C TYR A 18 7.45 -7.46 6.94
N ALA A 19 8.17 -6.43 7.41
CA ALA A 19 8.53 -6.30 8.82
C ALA A 19 7.29 -6.20 9.72
N GLY A 20 6.30 -5.38 9.35
CA GLY A 20 5.04 -5.25 10.06
C GLY A 20 4.28 -6.58 10.16
N ALA A 21 4.17 -7.32 9.06
CA ALA A 21 3.55 -8.64 9.06
C ALA A 21 4.29 -9.62 10.00
N ARG A 22 5.61 -9.62 9.99
CA ARG A 22 6.44 -10.45 10.89
C ARG A 22 6.28 -10.07 12.35
N LEU A 23 6.19 -8.79 12.67
CA LEU A 23 5.96 -8.30 14.05
C LEU A 23 4.60 -8.75 14.60
N ARG A 24 3.64 -9.02 13.72
CA ARG A 24 2.29 -9.49 14.07
C ARG A 24 2.11 -11.00 13.90
N ASP A 25 3.18 -11.71 13.54
CA ASP A 25 3.17 -13.16 13.21
C ASP A 25 2.14 -13.53 12.14
N LEU A 26 1.98 -12.66 11.15
CA LEU A 26 1.04 -12.82 10.05
C LEU A 26 1.76 -13.22 8.75
N ARG A 27 1.11 -14.08 7.97
CA ARG A 27 1.52 -14.36 6.60
C ARG A 27 1.05 -13.22 5.70
N LEU A 28 1.96 -12.57 4.99
CA LEU A 28 1.64 -11.50 4.07
C LEU A 28 1.26 -12.04 2.70
N MET A 29 0.09 -11.65 2.20
CA MET A 29 -0.32 -11.80 0.81
C MET A 29 -0.49 -10.43 0.17
N PHE A 30 0.27 -10.19 -0.88
CA PHE A 30 0.18 -8.99 -1.71
C PHE A 30 -0.52 -9.32 -3.02
N ALA A 31 -1.67 -8.73 -3.25
CA ALA A 31 -2.44 -8.90 -4.48
C ALA A 31 -2.62 -7.56 -5.20
N SER A 32 -2.20 -7.47 -6.45
CA SER A 32 -2.30 -6.23 -7.23
C SER A 32 -2.54 -6.48 -8.71
N TYR A 33 -3.04 -5.46 -9.39
CA TYR A 33 -3.04 -5.35 -10.84
C TYR A 33 -1.98 -4.34 -11.27
N PRO A 34 -1.20 -4.61 -12.32
CA PRO A 34 -0.12 -3.71 -12.75
C PRO A 34 -0.62 -2.33 -13.15
N ILE A 35 -0.09 -1.30 -12.52
CA ILE A 35 -0.39 0.11 -12.84
C ILE A 35 0.83 0.99 -12.50
N THR A 36 1.16 1.92 -13.37
CA THR A 36 2.17 2.94 -13.10
C THR A 36 1.62 4.00 -12.14
N PRO A 37 2.34 4.38 -11.08
CA PRO A 37 3.69 3.99 -10.67
C PRO A 37 3.75 2.91 -9.57
N ALA A 38 2.68 2.15 -9.31
CA ALA A 38 2.58 1.21 -8.19
C ALA A 38 3.22 -0.17 -8.44
N SER A 39 3.46 -0.57 -9.69
CA SER A 39 3.97 -1.92 -10.03
C SER A 39 5.32 -2.30 -9.40
N PRO A 40 6.29 -1.39 -9.15
CA PRO A 40 7.54 -1.75 -8.49
C PRO A 40 7.40 -2.34 -7.10
N LEU A 41 6.30 -2.05 -6.38
CA LEU A 41 6.03 -2.67 -5.08
C LEU A 41 5.83 -4.18 -5.19
N LEU A 42 5.12 -4.65 -6.23
CA LEU A 42 4.97 -6.09 -6.51
C LEU A 42 6.34 -6.76 -6.73
N HIS A 43 7.20 -6.12 -7.53
CA HIS A 43 8.54 -6.65 -7.81
C HIS A 43 9.40 -6.69 -6.54
N SER A 44 9.31 -5.68 -5.69
CA SER A 44 10.06 -5.63 -4.43
C SER A 44 9.59 -6.71 -3.46
N LEU A 45 8.28 -6.91 -3.29
CA LEU A 45 7.71 -7.96 -2.43
C LEU A 45 7.95 -9.37 -2.96
N SER A 46 8.03 -9.57 -4.28
CA SER A 46 8.33 -10.87 -4.86
C SER A 46 9.70 -11.43 -4.47
N ARG A 47 10.64 -10.56 -4.04
CA ARG A 47 11.95 -10.97 -3.52
C ARG A 47 11.87 -11.65 -2.14
N PHE A 48 10.73 -11.58 -1.46
CA PHE A 48 10.49 -12.21 -0.17
C PHE A 48 9.71 -13.51 -0.24
N LYS A 49 9.57 -14.11 -1.42
CA LYS A 49 8.86 -15.40 -1.60
C LYS A 49 9.44 -16.50 -0.73
N ASP A 50 10.77 -16.59 -0.67
CA ASP A 50 11.48 -17.58 0.17
C ASP A 50 11.24 -17.36 1.67
N LYS A 51 10.74 -16.19 2.04
CA LYS A 51 10.39 -15.81 3.42
C LYS A 51 8.89 -15.94 3.71
N GLY A 52 8.13 -16.57 2.81
CA GLY A 52 6.72 -16.87 2.99
C GLY A 52 5.76 -15.76 2.51
N VAL A 53 6.25 -14.73 1.83
CA VAL A 53 5.38 -13.73 1.20
C VAL A 53 4.73 -14.32 -0.05
N VAL A 54 3.41 -14.22 -0.14
CA VAL A 54 2.65 -14.59 -1.34
C VAL A 54 2.39 -13.33 -2.17
N THR A 55 2.77 -13.39 -3.45
CA THR A 55 2.45 -12.33 -4.40
C THR A 55 1.50 -12.86 -5.47
N PHE A 56 0.42 -12.14 -5.73
CA PHE A 56 -0.60 -12.50 -6.70
C PHE A 56 -0.87 -11.32 -7.64
N GLN A 57 -0.72 -11.54 -8.94
CA GLN A 57 -1.12 -10.59 -9.96
C GLN A 57 -2.53 -10.95 -10.42
N ALA A 58 -3.48 -10.07 -10.15
CA ALA A 58 -4.87 -10.22 -10.53
C ALA A 58 -5.12 -9.74 -11.96
N GLU A 59 -6.29 -10.02 -12.49
CA GLU A 59 -6.74 -9.62 -13.83
C GLU A 59 -7.23 -8.17 -13.89
N ASP A 60 -7.65 -7.61 -12.75
CA ASP A 60 -8.05 -6.20 -12.58
C ASP A 60 -7.91 -5.77 -11.10
N GLU A 61 -8.22 -4.50 -10.84
CA GLU A 61 -8.12 -3.90 -9.51
C GLU A 61 -9.14 -4.45 -8.52
N ILE A 62 -10.32 -4.82 -8.98
CA ILE A 62 -11.39 -5.37 -8.14
C ILE A 62 -11.00 -6.77 -7.69
N ALA A 63 -10.57 -7.63 -8.62
CA ALA A 63 -10.05 -8.96 -8.30
C ALA A 63 -8.85 -8.89 -7.34
N ALA A 64 -7.97 -7.91 -7.51
CA ALA A 64 -6.80 -7.72 -6.65
C ALA A 64 -7.20 -7.45 -5.20
N ILE A 65 -8.09 -6.49 -4.94
CA ILE A 65 -8.52 -6.19 -3.56
C ILE A 65 -9.34 -7.34 -2.97
N CYS A 66 -10.19 -8.00 -3.76
CA CYS A 66 -10.95 -9.15 -3.28
C CYS A 66 -10.05 -10.32 -2.87
N ALA A 67 -8.97 -10.58 -3.63
CA ALA A 67 -7.97 -11.57 -3.23
C ALA A 67 -7.27 -11.20 -1.90
N ALA A 68 -6.92 -9.92 -1.70
CA ALA A 68 -6.35 -9.44 -0.45
C ALA A 68 -7.34 -9.57 0.73
N ILE A 69 -8.62 -9.27 0.52
CA ILE A 69 -9.70 -9.48 1.51
C ILE A 69 -9.82 -10.97 1.86
N GLY A 70 -9.78 -11.86 0.87
CA GLY A 70 -9.78 -13.31 1.09
C GLY A 70 -8.60 -13.78 1.93
N ALA A 71 -7.42 -13.22 1.72
CA ALA A 71 -6.23 -13.51 2.54
C ALA A 71 -6.41 -13.04 3.99
N ALA A 72 -6.98 -11.86 4.20
CA ALA A 72 -7.28 -11.34 5.53
C ALA A 72 -8.34 -12.20 6.23
N TYR A 73 -9.39 -12.59 5.53
CA TYR A 73 -10.43 -13.50 6.05
C TYR A 73 -9.86 -14.87 6.46
N ALA A 74 -8.84 -15.34 5.74
CA ALA A 74 -8.13 -16.59 6.07
C ALA A 74 -7.09 -16.44 7.21
N GLY A 75 -7.04 -15.31 7.90
CA GLY A 75 -6.16 -15.06 9.04
C GLY A 75 -4.76 -14.57 8.67
N GLY A 76 -4.55 -14.12 7.44
CA GLY A 76 -3.31 -13.47 7.00
C GLY A 76 -3.40 -11.94 7.01
N LEU A 77 -2.34 -11.29 6.55
CA LEU A 77 -2.34 -9.86 6.21
C LEU A 77 -2.57 -9.70 4.71
N GLY A 78 -3.73 -9.15 4.33
CA GLY A 78 -4.02 -8.76 2.97
C GLY A 78 -3.42 -7.39 2.66
N VAL A 79 -2.70 -7.29 1.56
CA VAL A 79 -2.14 -6.02 1.07
C VAL A 79 -2.45 -5.88 -0.41
N THR A 80 -2.86 -4.69 -0.82
CA THR A 80 -3.04 -4.35 -2.24
C THR A 80 -2.44 -2.99 -2.55
N SER A 81 -2.05 -2.76 -3.79
CA SER A 81 -1.63 -1.44 -4.24
C SER A 81 -2.33 -1.04 -5.53
N SER A 82 -2.42 0.26 -5.76
CA SER A 82 -2.87 0.85 -7.01
C SER A 82 -2.46 2.32 -7.10
N SER A 83 -3.01 3.02 -8.08
CA SER A 83 -2.97 4.46 -8.24
C SER A 83 -4.40 4.99 -8.34
N GLY A 84 -4.60 6.30 -8.33
CA GLY A 84 -5.90 6.97 -8.27
C GLY A 84 -7.08 6.28 -8.98
N PRO A 85 -7.01 6.00 -10.29
CA PRO A 85 -8.12 5.36 -11.00
C PRO A 85 -8.41 3.94 -10.49
N GLY A 86 -7.39 3.16 -10.16
CA GLY A 86 -7.58 1.82 -9.61
C GLY A 86 -8.07 1.83 -8.16
N ILE A 87 -7.69 2.84 -7.37
CA ILE A 87 -8.25 3.05 -6.03
C ILE A 87 -9.75 3.34 -6.11
N ALA A 88 -10.19 4.12 -7.09
CA ALA A 88 -11.62 4.38 -7.33
C ALA A 88 -12.40 3.09 -7.58
N LEU A 89 -11.85 2.14 -8.34
CA LEU A 89 -12.47 0.84 -8.59
C LEU A 89 -12.53 -0.06 -7.36
N LYS A 90 -11.70 0.18 -6.35
CA LYS A 90 -11.62 -0.63 -5.12
C LYS A 90 -12.55 -0.16 -4.01
N THR A 91 -13.24 0.97 -4.16
CA THR A 91 -13.97 1.64 -3.06
C THR A 91 -15.10 0.79 -2.47
N GLU A 92 -15.82 0.03 -3.28
CA GLU A 92 -16.86 -0.87 -2.78
C GLU A 92 -16.26 -1.98 -1.91
N ALA A 93 -15.20 -2.64 -2.38
CA ALA A 93 -14.53 -3.70 -1.64
C ALA A 93 -13.86 -3.19 -0.34
N MET A 94 -13.43 -1.92 -0.30
CA MET A 94 -13.00 -1.28 0.96
C MET A 94 -14.15 -1.20 1.97
N GLY A 95 -15.35 -0.84 1.51
CA GLY A 95 -16.56 -0.84 2.32
C GLY A 95 -16.89 -2.24 2.87
N LEU A 96 -16.75 -3.27 2.04
CA LEU A 96 -16.91 -4.67 2.47
C LEU A 96 -15.91 -5.04 3.58
N ALA A 97 -14.63 -4.69 3.40
CA ALA A 97 -13.60 -4.98 4.39
C ALA A 97 -13.85 -4.27 5.73
N ILE A 98 -14.39 -3.04 5.71
CA ILE A 98 -14.81 -2.32 6.91
C ILE A 98 -15.99 -3.04 7.59
N SER A 99 -17.02 -3.39 6.82
CA SER A 99 -18.23 -4.05 7.34
C SER A 99 -17.96 -5.44 7.92
N THR A 100 -16.92 -6.11 7.45
CA THR A 100 -16.51 -7.45 7.91
C THR A 100 -15.33 -7.42 8.89
N GLU A 101 -14.89 -6.21 9.31
CA GLU A 101 -13.80 -6.02 10.27
C GLU A 101 -12.50 -6.76 9.89
N LEU A 102 -12.08 -6.62 8.63
CA LEU A 102 -10.90 -7.31 8.12
C LEU A 102 -9.68 -6.38 8.04
N PRO A 103 -8.51 -6.80 8.55
CA PRO A 103 -7.29 -6.05 8.44
C PRO A 103 -6.77 -6.06 7.00
N LEU A 104 -6.62 -4.89 6.42
CA LEU A 104 -6.16 -4.72 5.06
C LEU A 104 -5.25 -3.50 4.95
N VAL A 105 -4.15 -3.57 4.23
CA VAL A 105 -3.34 -2.39 3.87
C VAL A 105 -3.50 -2.09 2.39
N ILE A 106 -3.89 -0.86 2.08
CA ILE A 106 -4.12 -0.39 0.72
C ILE A 106 -3.11 0.72 0.43
N VAL A 107 -2.15 0.45 -0.42
CA VAL A 107 -1.14 1.42 -0.82
C VAL A 107 -1.61 2.16 -2.08
N ASN A 108 -1.83 3.47 -1.95
CA ASN A 108 -2.13 4.33 -3.08
C ASN A 108 -0.87 5.11 -3.49
N VAL A 109 -0.27 4.71 -4.60
CA VAL A 109 0.84 5.44 -5.21
C VAL A 109 0.25 6.45 -6.18
N GLN A 110 0.05 7.68 -5.70
CA GLN A 110 -0.68 8.75 -6.40
C GLN A 110 0.01 9.17 -7.71
N ARG A 111 -0.79 9.59 -8.67
CA ARG A 111 -0.36 10.14 -9.96
C ARG A 111 -1.35 11.18 -10.45
N GLY A 112 -0.97 11.95 -11.48
CA GLY A 112 -1.83 12.96 -12.06
C GLY A 112 -3.17 12.42 -12.54
N GLY A 113 -4.27 13.05 -12.11
CA GLY A 113 -5.65 12.77 -12.49
C GLY A 113 -6.22 13.81 -13.46
N PRO A 114 -7.54 13.84 -13.68
CA PRO A 114 -8.56 12.84 -13.31
C PRO A 114 -8.59 11.61 -14.23
N SER A 115 -9.42 10.60 -13.88
CA SER A 115 -9.59 9.34 -14.62
C SER A 115 -8.27 8.59 -14.77
N THR A 116 -7.97 8.03 -15.94
CA THR A 116 -6.68 7.39 -16.22
C THR A 116 -5.50 8.34 -16.00
N GLY A 117 -5.71 9.63 -16.22
CA GLY A 117 -4.80 10.70 -15.90
C GLY A 117 -3.45 10.63 -16.62
N LEU A 118 -2.42 11.04 -15.91
CA LEU A 118 -1.05 11.12 -16.40
C LEU A 118 -0.16 10.14 -15.62
N PRO A 119 0.03 8.90 -16.09
CA PRO A 119 0.69 7.83 -15.32
C PRO A 119 2.10 8.15 -14.83
N THR A 120 2.83 9.00 -15.54
CA THR A 120 4.22 9.37 -15.24
C THR A 120 4.36 10.74 -14.57
N LYS A 121 3.25 11.41 -14.27
CA LYS A 121 3.25 12.72 -13.60
C LYS A 121 2.83 12.56 -12.15
N THR A 122 3.66 13.07 -11.27
CA THR A 122 3.40 13.07 -9.83
C THR A 122 2.34 14.10 -9.49
N GLU A 123 1.36 13.69 -8.70
CA GLU A 123 0.34 14.55 -8.12
C GLU A 123 -0.14 13.91 -6.81
N GLN A 124 -0.50 14.72 -5.81
CA GLN A 124 -1.01 14.29 -4.51
C GLN A 124 -2.45 14.81 -4.33
N ALA A 125 -3.38 14.35 -5.17
CA ALA A 125 -4.76 14.83 -5.22
C ALA A 125 -5.79 13.84 -4.65
N ASP A 126 -5.38 12.67 -4.17
CA ASP A 126 -6.30 11.58 -3.81
C ASP A 126 -6.73 11.60 -2.33
N LEU A 127 -6.33 12.60 -1.52
CA LEU A 127 -6.65 12.64 -0.10
C LEU A 127 -8.16 12.62 0.17
N ASN A 128 -8.94 13.42 -0.55
CA ASN A 128 -10.39 13.45 -0.38
C ASN A 128 -11.05 12.12 -0.78
N GLN A 129 -10.55 11.47 -1.83
CA GLN A 129 -10.98 10.13 -2.21
C GLN A 129 -10.64 9.12 -1.11
N ALA A 130 -9.45 9.19 -0.54
CA ALA A 130 -9.01 8.31 0.54
C ALA A 130 -9.86 8.45 1.79
N VAL A 131 -10.23 9.68 2.16
CA VAL A 131 -10.98 9.96 3.39
C VAL A 131 -12.49 9.78 3.18
N TYR A 132 -13.05 10.25 2.07
CA TYR A 132 -14.51 10.34 1.87
C TYR A 132 -15.05 9.52 0.69
N GLY A 133 -14.20 8.89 -0.11
CA GLY A 133 -14.59 8.30 -1.40
C GLY A 133 -15.32 6.95 -1.33
N ARG A 134 -16.07 6.67 -0.27
CA ARG A 134 -16.85 5.45 -0.12
C ARG A 134 -18.33 5.77 0.15
N ASN A 135 -19.21 4.83 -0.18
CA ASN A 135 -20.62 4.94 0.16
C ASN A 135 -20.87 4.55 1.62
N GLY A 136 -21.87 5.17 2.24
CA GLY A 136 -22.26 4.93 3.63
C GLY A 136 -21.23 5.42 4.65
N ASP A 137 -21.42 5.04 5.91
CA ASP A 137 -20.50 5.32 7.01
C ASP A 137 -19.36 4.30 6.99
N ALA A 138 -18.30 4.63 6.28
CA ALA A 138 -17.16 3.74 6.06
C ALA A 138 -15.82 4.47 6.33
N PRO A 139 -15.57 4.93 7.57
CA PRO A 139 -14.30 5.56 7.92
C PRO A 139 -13.16 4.54 7.92
N LEU A 140 -11.97 4.98 7.52
CA LEU A 140 -10.74 4.21 7.67
C LEU A 140 -9.56 5.16 7.96
N PRO A 141 -8.52 4.68 8.67
CA PRO A 141 -7.30 5.45 8.85
C PRO A 141 -6.59 5.70 7.52
N VAL A 142 -6.11 6.93 7.34
CA VAL A 142 -5.31 7.35 6.19
C VAL A 142 -3.96 7.84 6.68
N LEU A 143 -2.90 7.20 6.24
CA LEU A 143 -1.51 7.61 6.48
C LEU A 143 -0.91 8.16 5.19
N ALA A 144 0.08 9.02 5.31
CA ALA A 144 0.85 9.52 4.17
C ALA A 144 2.34 9.45 4.46
N ALA A 145 3.12 8.95 3.51
CA ALA A 145 4.57 8.91 3.60
C ALA A 145 5.17 10.22 3.07
N ALA A 146 6.13 10.79 3.78
CA ALA A 146 6.80 12.04 3.43
C ALA A 146 8.11 11.83 2.65
N SER A 147 8.73 10.66 2.76
CA SER A 147 10.00 10.32 2.10
C SER A 147 10.12 8.81 1.86
N PRO A 148 11.10 8.35 1.05
CA PRO A 148 11.38 6.93 0.92
C PRO A 148 11.72 6.23 2.24
N ALA A 149 12.43 6.88 3.17
CA ALA A 149 12.71 6.33 4.49
C ALA A 149 11.42 6.22 5.32
N ASP A 150 10.60 7.28 5.35
CA ASP A 150 9.32 7.30 6.07
C ASP A 150 8.32 6.25 5.54
N CYS A 151 8.42 5.85 4.27
CA CYS A 151 7.64 4.75 3.72
C CYS A 151 7.78 3.44 4.52
N PHE A 152 8.98 3.16 5.06
CA PHE A 152 9.21 1.99 5.90
C PHE A 152 8.41 2.07 7.20
N ASP A 153 8.50 3.18 7.91
CA ASP A 153 7.84 3.38 9.19
C ASP A 153 6.31 3.44 9.04
N ARG A 154 5.84 4.18 8.02
CA ARG A 154 4.38 4.25 7.71
C ARG A 154 3.80 2.90 7.31
N ALA A 155 4.57 2.05 6.63
CA ALA A 155 4.11 0.69 6.28
C ALA A 155 3.96 -0.18 7.53
N ILE A 156 4.90 -0.12 8.49
CA ILE A 156 4.77 -0.83 9.77
C ILE A 156 3.57 -0.30 10.55
N GLU A 157 3.40 1.02 10.64
CA GLU A 157 2.27 1.65 11.32
C GLU A 157 0.94 1.26 10.67
N ALA A 158 0.86 1.22 9.34
CA ALA A 158 -0.35 0.79 8.63
C ALA A 158 -0.74 -0.64 9.00
N VAL A 159 0.23 -1.55 9.08
CA VAL A 159 -0.01 -2.94 9.52
C VAL A 159 -0.46 -2.99 10.97
N ASP A 160 0.17 -2.21 11.86
CA ASP A 160 -0.20 -2.13 13.27
C ASP A 160 -1.65 -1.67 13.43
N LEU A 161 -2.01 -0.55 12.81
CA LEU A 161 -3.36 0.00 12.84
C LEU A 161 -4.38 -0.98 12.26
N ALA A 162 -4.10 -1.57 11.09
CA ALA A 162 -5.02 -2.49 10.45
C ALA A 162 -5.34 -3.70 11.34
N THR A 163 -4.31 -4.31 11.93
CA THR A 163 -4.46 -5.50 12.77
C THR A 163 -4.99 -5.20 14.16
N ARG A 164 -4.65 -4.05 14.73
CA ARG A 164 -5.09 -3.64 16.06
C ARG A 164 -6.56 -3.24 16.08
N PHE A 165 -7.02 -2.59 15.03
CA PHE A 165 -8.40 -2.08 14.95
C PHE A 165 -9.28 -2.90 14.02
N MET A 166 -8.75 -3.96 13.40
CA MET A 166 -9.48 -4.85 12.48
C MET A 166 -10.22 -4.05 11.40
N THR A 167 -9.44 -3.22 10.67
CA THR A 167 -10.00 -2.32 9.66
C THR A 167 -9.00 -2.12 8.51
N PRO A 168 -9.47 -1.82 7.29
CA PRO A 168 -8.56 -1.36 6.24
C PRO A 168 -7.84 -0.07 6.64
N VAL A 169 -6.60 0.05 6.23
CA VAL A 169 -5.78 1.28 6.35
C VAL A 169 -5.30 1.67 4.97
N MET A 170 -5.46 2.95 4.60
CA MET A 170 -4.90 3.49 3.37
C MET A 170 -3.58 4.19 3.65
N LEU A 171 -2.57 3.83 2.87
CA LEU A 171 -1.25 4.45 2.89
C LEU A 171 -1.03 5.20 1.58
N LEU A 172 -0.99 6.52 1.66
CA LEU A 172 -0.72 7.41 0.52
C LEU A 172 0.79 7.56 0.31
N SER A 173 1.20 7.42 -0.93
CA SER A 173 2.50 7.76 -1.44
C SER A 173 2.32 8.36 -2.83
N ASP A 174 3.38 8.61 -3.58
CA ASP A 174 3.31 9.09 -4.95
C ASP A 174 4.45 8.57 -5.81
N GLY A 175 4.39 8.89 -7.10
CA GLY A 175 5.39 8.44 -8.08
C GLY A 175 6.80 9.00 -7.83
N TYR A 176 6.93 10.18 -7.21
CA TYR A 176 8.23 10.74 -6.86
C TYR A 176 8.89 9.93 -5.74
N ILE A 177 8.19 9.75 -4.62
CA ILE A 177 8.69 8.99 -3.47
C ILE A 177 8.97 7.54 -3.84
N CYS A 178 8.08 6.91 -4.61
CA CYS A 178 8.16 5.48 -4.91
C CYS A 178 9.20 5.11 -5.96
N LEU A 179 9.51 5.98 -6.92
CA LEU A 179 10.35 5.64 -8.07
C LEU A 179 11.73 6.27 -8.05
N LEU A 180 11.88 7.46 -7.46
CA LEU A 180 13.17 8.12 -7.42
C LEU A 180 14.02 7.60 -6.26
N TYR A 181 15.29 7.37 -6.55
CA TYR A 181 16.29 7.07 -5.53
C TYR A 181 16.60 8.33 -4.74
N THR A 182 16.46 8.25 -3.43
CA THR A 182 16.92 9.30 -2.51
C THR A 182 17.92 8.70 -1.54
N SER A 183 18.85 9.53 -1.04
CA SER A 183 19.66 9.15 0.11
C SER A 183 18.78 9.01 1.35
N ASP A 184 19.18 8.15 2.27
CA ASP A 184 18.52 7.97 3.55
C ASP A 184 18.44 9.30 4.32
N ALA A 185 17.42 9.48 5.16
CA ALA A 185 17.08 10.71 5.91
C ALA A 185 18.22 11.35 6.73
N ALA A 186 19.37 10.72 6.80
CA ALA A 186 20.55 11.29 7.43
C ALA A 186 21.24 12.41 6.64
N ASP A 187 20.84 12.65 5.40
CA ASP A 187 21.37 13.74 4.57
C ASP A 187 20.56 15.05 4.70
N GLU A 188 19.53 15.09 5.55
CA GLU A 188 18.68 16.28 5.79
C GLU A 188 19.11 17.09 7.04
N VAL A 189 20.37 17.04 7.43
CA VAL A 189 20.91 17.87 8.54
C VAL A 189 21.96 18.84 8.04
#